data_02da87c3da86a90f89edce3f14ba1c55
#
_entry.id   02da87c3da86a90f89edce3f14ba1c55
#
_cell.length_a   1.000
_cell.length_b   1.000
_cell.length_c   1.000
_cell.angle_alpha   90.00
_cell.angle_beta   90.00
_cell.angle_gamma   90.00
#
_symmetry.space_group_name_H-M   'P 1'
#
loop_
_entity.id
_entity.type
_entity.pdbx_description
1 polymer ?
#
loop_
_entity_poly.entity_id
_entity_poly.type
_entity_poly.pdbx_seq_one_letter_code
_entity_poly.pdbx_strand_id
1 'polypeptide(L)'
;MNIKIQNQWKIIKQLGKIFEDNGIPYHFDGSTAVFAHGIEFDMDDIDIVFPFDRVNEVREFFNEYKPSEIGSIQNLGLKYFHFYINDEKIHCLFYEGPYENFSIEDVEVIKDGQKIWAKSLNFYLRYAKEDDVLVPRIHKLLNTK
;
A
#
# COMPACT_ATOMS: atom_id res chain seq x y z
N MET A 1 22.12 -3.07 9.21
CA MET A 1 20.75 -2.69 8.84
C MET A 1 20.53 -3.03 7.37
N ASN A 2 19.39 -3.62 7.02
CA ASN A 2 19.10 -4.10 5.67
C ASN A 2 18.83 -2.91 4.73
N ILE A 3 19.66 -2.75 3.71
CA ILE A 3 19.56 -1.64 2.75
C ILE A 3 18.24 -1.70 1.96
N LYS A 4 17.78 -2.90 1.61
CA LYS A 4 16.54 -3.06 0.86
C LYS A 4 15.33 -2.59 1.70
N ILE A 5 15.29 -2.94 2.98
CA ILE A 5 14.22 -2.51 3.88
C ILE A 5 14.25 -0.99 4.05
N GLN A 6 15.43 -0.39 4.18
CA GLN A 6 15.57 1.07 4.24
C GLN A 6 15.04 1.74 2.98
N ASN A 7 15.36 1.18 1.81
CA ASN A 7 14.90 1.67 0.52
C ASN A 7 13.38 1.59 0.42
N GLN A 8 12.80 0.49 0.87
CA GLN A 8 11.34 0.31 0.84
C GLN A 8 10.64 1.34 1.75
N TRP A 9 11.17 1.60 2.94
CA TRP A 9 10.66 2.67 3.81
C TRP A 9 10.74 4.03 3.14
N LYS A 10 11.85 4.32 2.48
CA LYS A 10 12.04 5.59 1.77
C LYS A 10 10.97 5.77 0.69
N ILE A 11 10.68 4.72 -0.07
CA ILE A 11 9.66 4.75 -1.11
C ILE A 11 8.27 4.95 -0.51
N ILE A 12 7.93 4.21 0.55
CA ILE A 12 6.64 4.34 1.23
C ILE A 12 6.43 5.77 1.73
N LYS A 13 7.45 6.36 2.36
CA LYS A 13 7.36 7.74 2.85
C LYS A 13 7.21 8.74 1.69
N GLN A 14 7.95 8.53 0.61
CA GLN A 14 7.88 9.37 -0.58
C GLN A 14 6.48 9.34 -1.20
N LEU A 15 5.91 8.14 -1.37
CA LEU A 15 4.57 7.98 -1.93
C LEU A 15 3.52 8.63 -1.01
N GLY A 16 3.61 8.38 0.29
CA GLY A 16 2.71 9.00 1.26
C GLY A 16 2.73 10.52 1.18
N LYS A 17 3.92 11.10 1.09
CA LYS A 17 4.07 12.57 0.97
C LYS A 17 3.44 13.09 -0.31
N ILE A 18 3.66 12.43 -1.44
CA ILE A 18 3.08 12.86 -2.73
C ILE A 18 1.55 12.93 -2.62
N PHE A 19 0.92 11.90 -2.10
CA PHE A 19 -0.54 11.85 -2.06
C PHE A 19 -1.14 12.71 -0.97
N GLU A 20 -0.46 12.86 0.19
CA GLU A 20 -0.89 13.81 1.22
C GLU A 20 -0.82 15.25 0.69
N ASP A 21 0.27 15.62 0.03
CA ASP A 21 0.46 16.97 -0.49
C ASP A 21 -0.53 17.32 -1.60
N ASN A 22 -1.05 16.34 -2.31
CA ASN A 22 -1.97 16.53 -3.42
C ASN A 22 -3.43 16.19 -3.09
N GLY A 23 -3.73 15.84 -1.84
CA GLY A 23 -5.09 15.56 -1.41
C GLY A 23 -5.72 14.34 -2.07
N ILE A 24 -4.92 13.35 -2.45
CA ILE A 24 -5.42 12.13 -3.09
C ILE A 24 -5.57 11.04 -2.04
N PRO A 25 -6.79 10.51 -1.84
CA PRO A 25 -7.00 9.40 -0.92
C PRO A 25 -6.24 8.14 -1.37
N TYR A 26 -5.62 7.47 -0.44
CA TYR A 26 -4.87 6.24 -0.70
C TYR A 26 -4.74 5.44 0.59
N HIS A 27 -4.39 4.17 0.47
CA HIS A 27 -3.86 3.39 1.59
C HIS A 27 -2.93 2.30 1.07
N PHE A 28 -1.94 1.94 1.87
CA PHE A 28 -1.14 0.75 1.61
C PHE A 28 -1.95 -0.49 2.02
N ASP A 29 -1.85 -1.56 1.24
CA ASP A 29 -2.69 -2.75 1.41
C ASP A 29 -1.85 -4.01 1.45
N GLY A 30 -2.49 -5.13 1.78
CA GLY A 30 -1.85 -6.44 1.82
C GLY A 30 -0.64 -6.45 2.75
N SER A 31 0.41 -7.16 2.36
CA SER A 31 1.63 -7.23 3.16
C SER A 31 2.34 -5.89 3.29
N THR A 32 2.12 -4.96 2.36
CA THR A 32 2.66 -3.60 2.48
C THR A 32 2.07 -2.88 3.68
N ALA A 33 0.77 -3.08 3.97
CA ALA A 33 0.15 -2.51 5.17
C ALA A 33 0.82 -3.05 6.44
N VAL A 34 1.11 -4.34 6.47
CA VAL A 34 1.82 -4.97 7.61
C VAL A 34 3.19 -4.33 7.81
N PHE A 35 3.94 -4.15 6.72
CA PHE A 35 5.23 -3.47 6.76
C PHE A 35 5.09 -2.04 7.31
N ALA A 36 4.09 -1.30 6.84
CA ALA A 36 3.85 0.08 7.25
C ALA A 36 3.60 0.20 8.75
N HIS A 37 3.04 -0.84 9.38
CA HIS A 37 2.83 -0.89 10.83
C HIS A 37 4.09 -1.22 11.62
N GLY A 38 5.23 -1.40 10.94
CA GLY A 38 6.51 -1.65 11.60
C GLY A 38 6.99 -3.09 11.61
N ILE A 39 6.27 -4.00 10.96
CA ILE A 39 6.70 -5.38 10.81
C ILE A 39 7.51 -5.48 9.52
N GLU A 40 8.81 -5.35 9.64
CA GLU A 40 9.72 -5.26 8.49
C GLU A 40 10.07 -6.62 7.94
N PHE A 41 10.04 -6.72 6.62
CA PHE A 41 10.45 -7.89 5.87
C PHE A 41 10.73 -7.45 4.44
N ASP A 42 11.31 -8.34 3.65
CA ASP A 42 11.63 -8.07 2.25
C ASP A 42 10.36 -8.21 1.40
N MET A 43 9.75 -7.08 1.03
CA MET A 43 8.53 -7.11 0.22
C MET A 43 8.84 -7.37 -1.25
N ASP A 44 8.01 -8.19 -1.90
CA ASP A 44 8.08 -8.39 -3.36
C ASP A 44 7.52 -7.19 -4.11
N ASP A 45 6.34 -6.74 -3.73
CA ASP A 45 5.67 -5.59 -4.33
C ASP A 45 5.25 -4.62 -3.24
N ILE A 46 5.18 -3.34 -3.59
CA ILE A 46 4.61 -2.32 -2.72
C ILE A 46 3.21 -2.03 -3.26
N ASP A 47 2.18 -2.49 -2.54
CA ASP A 47 0.78 -2.37 -2.95
C ASP A 47 0.14 -1.13 -2.35
N ILE A 48 -0.41 -0.28 -3.22
CA ILE A 48 -1.08 0.94 -2.80
C ILE A 48 -2.42 1.03 -3.55
N VAL A 49 -3.48 1.38 -2.82
CA VAL A 49 -4.86 1.38 -3.32
C VAL A 49 -5.41 2.80 -3.32
N PHE A 50 -6.19 3.11 -4.35
CA PHE A 50 -6.81 4.43 -4.55
C PHE A 50 -8.28 4.26 -4.94
N PRO A 51 -9.09 5.31 -4.81
CA PRO A 51 -10.44 5.30 -5.37
C PRO A 51 -10.41 5.06 -6.88
N PHE A 52 -11.40 4.32 -7.39
CA PHE A 52 -11.44 3.82 -8.77
C PHE A 52 -11.29 4.92 -9.83
N ASP A 53 -11.94 6.06 -9.62
CA ASP A 53 -11.97 7.16 -10.58
C ASP A 53 -10.67 7.97 -10.65
N ARG A 54 -9.69 7.64 -9.81
CA ARG A 54 -8.41 8.36 -9.76
C ARG A 54 -7.32 7.74 -10.64
N VAL A 55 -7.63 6.68 -11.37
CA VAL A 55 -6.59 5.90 -12.07
C VAL A 55 -5.74 6.75 -13.03
N ASN A 56 -6.36 7.60 -13.84
CA ASN A 56 -5.63 8.42 -14.79
C ASN A 56 -4.80 9.49 -14.11
N GLU A 57 -5.36 10.13 -13.09
CA GLU A 57 -4.67 11.17 -12.32
C GLU A 57 -3.43 10.62 -11.64
N VAL A 58 -3.56 9.47 -10.96
CA VAL A 58 -2.44 8.84 -10.25
C VAL A 58 -1.37 8.40 -11.23
N ARG A 59 -1.76 7.80 -12.35
CA ARG A 59 -0.79 7.35 -13.37
C ARG A 59 0.04 8.52 -13.89
N GLU A 60 -0.56 9.68 -14.04
CA GLU A 60 0.11 10.89 -14.50
C GLU A 60 1.25 11.33 -13.57
N PHE A 61 1.06 11.20 -12.25
CA PHE A 61 2.12 11.52 -11.28
C PHE A 61 3.40 10.74 -11.52
N PHE A 62 3.29 9.55 -12.09
CA PHE A 62 4.42 8.64 -12.27
C PHE A 62 4.83 8.49 -13.74
N ASN A 63 4.43 9.42 -14.58
CA ASN A 63 4.68 9.36 -16.02
C ASN A 63 6.17 9.21 -16.34
N GLU A 64 7.04 9.88 -15.57
CA GLU A 64 8.50 9.79 -15.78
C GLU A 64 9.07 8.40 -15.47
N TYR A 65 8.36 7.59 -14.70
CA TYR A 65 8.76 6.21 -14.38
C TYR A 65 8.26 5.19 -15.39
N LYS A 66 7.66 5.64 -16.49
CA LYS A 66 7.15 4.79 -17.58
C LYS A 66 6.21 3.70 -17.06
N PRO A 67 5.09 4.07 -16.45
CA PRO A 67 4.16 3.08 -15.89
C PRO A 67 3.59 2.17 -16.96
N SER A 68 3.25 0.95 -16.58
CA SER A 68 2.63 -0.01 -17.46
C SER A 68 1.29 0.49 -18.00
N GLU A 69 0.76 -0.19 -19.03
CA GLU A 69 -0.61 0.03 -19.46
C GLU A 69 -1.59 -0.27 -18.32
N ILE A 70 -2.74 0.40 -18.32
CA ILE A 70 -3.78 0.15 -17.34
C ILE A 70 -4.46 -1.17 -17.67
N GLY A 71 -4.35 -2.14 -16.76
CA GLY A 71 -5.05 -3.41 -16.85
C GLY A 71 -6.39 -3.34 -16.13
N SER A 72 -7.25 -4.33 -16.40
CA SER A 72 -8.59 -4.39 -15.80
C SER A 72 -8.97 -5.83 -15.54
N ILE A 73 -9.58 -6.10 -14.39
CA ILE A 73 -10.23 -7.37 -14.08
C ILE A 73 -11.67 -7.04 -13.75
N GLN A 74 -12.56 -7.17 -14.76
CA GLN A 74 -13.94 -6.67 -14.68
C GLN A 74 -14.76 -7.32 -13.57
N ASN A 75 -14.65 -8.63 -13.39
CA ASN A 75 -15.42 -9.33 -12.37
C ASN A 75 -15.00 -8.97 -10.93
N LEU A 76 -13.84 -8.32 -10.76
CA LEU A 76 -13.41 -7.83 -9.46
C LEU A 76 -13.61 -6.32 -9.32
N GLY A 77 -14.05 -5.63 -10.36
CA GLY A 77 -14.17 -4.18 -10.37
C GLY A 77 -12.82 -3.52 -10.14
N LEU A 78 -11.76 -4.06 -10.75
CA LEU A 78 -10.38 -3.67 -10.47
C LEU A 78 -9.70 -3.14 -11.74
N LYS A 79 -9.05 -1.98 -11.61
CA LYS A 79 -8.04 -1.50 -12.56
C LYS A 79 -6.70 -1.44 -11.85
N TYR A 80 -5.63 -1.58 -12.60
CA TYR A 80 -4.29 -1.59 -12.01
C TYR A 80 -3.22 -1.20 -13.03
N PHE A 81 -2.10 -0.72 -12.52
CA PHE A 81 -0.86 -0.56 -13.28
C PHE A 81 0.31 -0.65 -12.32
N HIS A 82 1.51 -0.77 -12.85
CA HIS A 82 2.71 -0.81 -12.04
C HIS A 82 3.84 0.03 -12.66
N PHE A 83 4.81 0.36 -11.83
CA PHE A 83 6.07 0.99 -12.25
C PHE A 83 7.13 0.64 -11.20
N TYR A 84 8.36 1.05 -11.47
CA TYR A 84 9.48 0.71 -10.59
C TYR A 84 10.17 1.98 -10.09
N ILE A 85 10.54 1.98 -8.81
CA ILE A 85 11.41 2.98 -8.19
C ILE A 85 12.57 2.22 -7.58
N ASN A 86 13.80 2.47 -8.03
CA ASN A 86 15.01 1.79 -7.53
C ASN A 86 14.85 0.27 -7.47
N ASP A 87 14.36 -0.31 -8.55
CA ASP A 87 14.10 -1.75 -8.73
C ASP A 87 13.00 -2.33 -7.85
N GLU A 88 12.31 -1.50 -7.06
CA GLU A 88 11.14 -1.93 -6.30
C GLU A 88 9.88 -1.74 -7.14
N LYS A 89 9.05 -2.77 -7.22
CA LYS A 89 7.80 -2.72 -7.99
C LYS A 89 6.71 -2.04 -7.16
N ILE A 90 6.15 -0.97 -7.70
CA ILE A 90 5.01 -0.29 -7.11
C ILE A 90 3.76 -0.74 -7.87
N HIS A 91 2.82 -1.35 -7.17
CA HIS A 91 1.59 -1.87 -7.75
C HIS A 91 0.43 -0.99 -7.29
N CYS A 92 -0.17 -0.27 -8.23
CA CYS A 92 -1.28 0.65 -7.95
C CYS A 92 -2.59 -0.02 -8.32
N LEU A 93 -3.52 -0.04 -7.37
CA LEU A 93 -4.79 -0.76 -7.47
C LEU A 93 -5.96 0.20 -7.27
N PHE A 94 -7.01 0.03 -8.08
CA PHE A 94 -8.18 0.91 -8.11
C PHE A 94 -9.43 0.04 -8.13
N TYR A 95 -10.13 -0.04 -7.00
CA TYR A 95 -11.35 -0.87 -6.89
C TYR A 95 -12.60 -0.02 -6.98
N GLU A 96 -13.60 -0.50 -7.74
CA GLU A 96 -14.92 0.11 -7.78
C GLU A 96 -15.61 -0.01 -6.42
N GLY A 97 -16.48 0.95 -6.12
CA GLY A 97 -17.27 0.92 -4.92
C GLY A 97 -17.32 2.27 -4.23
N PRO A 98 -18.19 2.42 -3.23
CA PRO A 98 -18.31 3.68 -2.51
C PRO A 98 -17.07 3.94 -1.64
N TYR A 99 -16.84 5.22 -1.34
CA TYR A 99 -15.67 5.65 -0.56
C TYR A 99 -15.62 5.00 0.82
N GLU A 100 -16.77 4.75 1.44
CA GLU A 100 -16.82 4.08 2.75
C GLU A 100 -16.20 2.69 2.71
N ASN A 101 -16.38 1.95 1.61
CA ASN A 101 -15.76 0.63 1.44
C ASN A 101 -14.26 0.75 1.20
N PHE A 102 -13.85 1.76 0.44
CA PHE A 102 -12.43 2.03 0.20
C PHE A 102 -11.70 2.30 1.52
N SER A 103 -12.28 3.14 2.36
CA SER A 103 -11.59 3.65 3.55
C SER A 103 -11.78 2.82 4.81
N ILE A 104 -12.55 1.71 4.75
CA ILE A 104 -12.84 0.89 5.92
C ILE A 104 -11.54 0.40 6.57
N GLU A 105 -11.41 0.61 7.87
CA GLU A 105 -10.23 0.21 8.66
C GLU A 105 -8.90 0.79 8.16
N ASP A 106 -8.95 1.91 7.43
CA ASP A 106 -7.75 2.68 7.16
C ASP A 106 -7.29 3.35 8.44
N VAL A 107 -6.02 3.23 8.76
CA VAL A 107 -5.44 3.84 9.96
C VAL A 107 -4.25 4.70 9.59
N GLU A 108 -4.04 5.74 10.39
CA GLU A 108 -2.92 6.66 10.22
C GLU A 108 -1.70 6.12 10.94
N VAL A 109 -0.58 6.03 10.24
CA VAL A 109 0.72 5.65 10.79
C VAL A 109 1.66 6.83 10.59
N ILE A 110 2.44 7.17 11.62
CA ILE A 110 3.47 8.20 11.51
C ILE A 110 4.83 7.50 11.48
N LYS A 111 5.57 7.69 10.39
CA LYS A 111 6.93 7.15 10.25
C LYS A 111 7.88 8.31 9.96
N ASP A 112 8.82 8.56 10.87
CA ASP A 112 9.82 9.63 10.76
C ASP A 112 9.15 11.00 10.46
N GLY A 113 8.02 11.27 11.12
CA GLY A 113 7.27 12.51 10.95
C GLY A 113 6.35 12.54 9.73
N GLN A 114 6.37 11.52 8.87
CA GLN A 114 5.52 11.44 7.68
C GLN A 114 4.28 10.62 7.96
N LYS A 115 3.11 11.19 7.68
CA LYS A 115 1.83 10.48 7.78
C LYS A 115 1.66 9.51 6.61
N ILE A 116 1.21 8.31 6.93
CA ILE A 116 0.96 7.24 5.97
C ILE A 116 -0.39 6.59 6.32
N TRP A 117 -1.22 6.31 5.31
CA TRP A 117 -2.47 5.57 5.50
C TRP A 117 -2.26 4.11 5.12
N ALA A 118 -2.68 3.21 5.98
CA ALA A 118 -2.58 1.77 5.74
C ALA A 118 -3.79 1.06 6.30
N LYS A 119 -4.16 -0.09 5.74
CA LYS A 119 -5.16 -0.95 6.35
C LYS A 119 -4.70 -1.40 7.73
N SER A 120 -5.64 -1.59 8.64
CA SER A 120 -5.31 -2.06 9.99
C SER A 120 -4.74 -3.49 9.96
N LEU A 121 -3.98 -3.84 11.00
CA LEU A 121 -3.48 -5.21 11.13
C LEU A 121 -4.64 -6.22 11.28
N ASN A 122 -5.72 -5.82 11.94
CA ASN A 122 -6.89 -6.69 12.08
C ASN A 122 -7.55 -6.96 10.74
N PHE A 123 -7.56 -5.98 9.83
CA PHE A 123 -8.06 -6.18 8.48
C PHE A 123 -7.24 -7.24 7.75
N TYR A 124 -5.92 -7.15 7.84
CA TYR A 124 -5.03 -8.15 7.23
C TYR A 124 -5.30 -9.56 7.79
N LEU A 125 -5.42 -9.68 9.11
CA LEU A 125 -5.65 -10.97 9.76
C LEU A 125 -6.94 -11.65 9.29
N ARG A 126 -7.96 -10.86 8.97
CA ARG A 126 -9.27 -11.40 8.53
C ARG A 126 -9.18 -12.18 7.22
N TYR A 127 -8.25 -11.80 6.35
CA TYR A 127 -8.11 -12.38 5.01
C TYR A 127 -6.83 -13.18 4.85
N ALA A 128 -6.01 -13.27 5.89
CA ALA A 128 -4.73 -14.00 5.82
C ALA A 128 -4.97 -15.50 5.75
N LYS A 129 -4.11 -16.18 5.00
CA LYS A 129 -4.12 -17.64 4.92
C LYS A 129 -3.52 -18.24 6.20
N GLU A 130 -3.88 -19.50 6.46
CA GLU A 130 -3.48 -20.23 7.66
C GLU A 130 -1.97 -20.34 7.81
N ASP A 131 -1.26 -20.46 6.70
CA ASP A 131 0.21 -20.62 6.64
C ASP A 131 0.95 -19.29 6.43
N ASP A 132 0.27 -18.16 6.52
CA ASP A 132 0.89 -16.84 6.33
C ASP A 132 1.91 -16.57 7.43
N VAL A 133 3.18 -16.40 7.03
CA VAL A 133 4.30 -16.22 7.96
C VAL A 133 4.24 -14.90 8.73
N LEU A 134 3.47 -13.93 8.27
CA LEU A 134 3.32 -12.64 8.95
C LEU A 134 2.35 -12.72 10.12
N VAL A 135 1.41 -13.67 10.11
CA VAL A 135 0.37 -13.78 11.14
C VAL A 135 0.94 -13.90 12.56
N PRO A 136 1.91 -14.78 12.83
CA PRO A 136 2.50 -14.85 14.18
C PRO A 136 3.18 -13.55 14.59
N ARG A 137 3.81 -12.86 13.66
CA ARG A 137 4.47 -11.57 13.93
C ARG A 137 3.47 -10.48 14.26
N ILE A 138 2.30 -10.49 13.58
CA ILE A 138 1.21 -9.54 13.87
C ILE A 138 0.66 -9.78 15.27
N HIS A 139 0.38 -11.03 15.62
CA HIS A 139 -0.13 -11.37 16.95
C HIS A 139 0.84 -10.93 18.05
N LYS A 140 2.14 -11.14 17.83
CA LYS A 140 3.16 -10.70 18.77
C LYS A 140 3.12 -9.19 18.97
N LEU A 141 3.03 -8.43 17.90
CA LEU A 141 2.97 -6.96 17.97
C LEU A 141 1.72 -6.49 18.71
N LEU A 142 0.55 -7.06 18.39
CA LEU A 142 -0.72 -6.68 19.02
C LEU A 142 -0.73 -7.02 20.50
N ASN A 143 -0.10 -8.10 20.91
CA ASN A 143 -0.09 -8.55 22.30
C ASN A 143 0.91 -7.82 23.19
N THR A 144 1.82 -7.02 22.61
CA THR A 144 2.80 -6.24 23.38
C THR A 144 2.31 -4.83 23.72
N LYS A 145 1.10 -4.47 23.31
CA LYS A 145 0.55 -3.12 23.53
C LYS A 145 -0.40 -3.05 24.75
#